data_d1158118c5601020e2dc8159a3000144
#
_entry.id   d1158118c5601020e2dc8159a3000144
#
_cell.length_a   1.000
_cell.length_b   1.000
_cell.length_c   1.000
_cell.angle_alpha   90.00
_cell.angle_beta   90.00
_cell.angle_gamma   90.00
#
_symmetry.space_group_name_H-M   'P 1'
#
loop_
_entity.id
_entity.type
_entity.pdbx_description
1 polymer ?
#
loop_
_entity_poly.entity_id
_entity_poly.type
_entity_poly.pdbx_seq_one_letter_code
_entity_poly.pdbx_strand_id
1 'polypeptide(L)'
;MSRRYDGRTTTFSPEGRLYQVEYAMEAISHAGTALGILASDGIVLACEKKITSKLLEPQKKSEKMYMIDEHVACAVAGITADANILINMARLHAQRYRFAYQEPQPVEQLVERLCDEKQLYTQYGGARAAPRARRAPPPGDARRPRPR
;
A
#
# COMPACT_ATOMS: atom_id res chain seq x y z
N MET A 1 31.42 8.02 9.46
CA MET A 1 30.74 6.89 10.10
C MET A 1 30.16 5.98 9.04
N SER A 2 30.25 4.94 9.22
CA SER A 2 30.55 3.58 8.78
C SER A 2 29.62 3.11 7.63
N ARG A 3 30.04 3.31 6.39
CA ARG A 3 29.49 2.64 5.16
C ARG A 3 29.50 1.10 5.24
N ARG A 4 29.86 0.52 6.37
CA ARG A 4 30.06 -0.92 6.56
C ARG A 4 28.75 -1.66 6.89
N TYR A 5 27.75 -0.97 7.45
CA TYR A 5 26.50 -1.54 7.94
C TYR A 5 25.24 -1.07 7.20
N ASP A 6 25.40 -0.22 6.19
CA ASP A 6 24.31 0.36 5.41
C ASP A 6 24.17 -0.21 3.99
N GLY A 7 25.01 -1.19 3.64
CA GLY A 7 25.04 -1.77 2.30
C GLY A 7 23.94 -2.78 1.99
N ARG A 8 23.33 -3.38 3.02
CA ARG A 8 22.27 -4.40 2.88
C ARG A 8 21.14 -4.11 3.84
N THR A 9 19.90 -4.43 3.42
CA THR A 9 18.68 -4.24 4.22
C THR A 9 18.62 -5.15 5.45
N THR A 10 19.32 -6.28 5.44
CA THR A 10 19.29 -7.32 6.50
C THR A 10 20.49 -7.27 7.45
N THR A 11 21.36 -6.27 7.32
CA THR A 11 22.55 -6.15 8.18
C THR A 11 22.25 -5.23 9.36
N PHE A 12 22.31 -5.78 10.58
CA PHE A 12 22.21 -5.00 11.79
C PHE A 12 23.51 -4.22 12.07
N SER A 13 23.37 -2.99 12.54
CA SER A 13 24.47 -2.24 13.12
C SER A 13 24.84 -2.81 14.49
N PRO A 14 26.03 -2.45 15.07
CA PRO A 14 26.37 -2.83 16.43
C PRO A 14 25.35 -2.39 17.49
N GLU A 15 24.61 -1.31 17.22
CA GLU A 15 23.53 -0.80 18.07
C GLU A 15 22.18 -1.50 17.83
N GLY A 16 22.11 -2.49 16.94
CA GLY A 16 20.90 -3.23 16.61
C GLY A 16 19.94 -2.50 15.65
N ARG A 17 20.41 -1.50 14.90
CA ARG A 17 19.61 -0.73 13.94
C ARG A 17 19.73 -1.29 12.52
N LEU A 18 18.68 -1.13 11.74
CA LEU A 18 18.63 -1.44 10.31
C LEU A 18 18.59 -0.13 9.50
N TYR A 19 19.76 0.39 9.15
CA TYR A 19 19.88 1.70 8.51
C TYR A 19 19.11 1.82 7.19
N GLN A 20 19.08 0.79 6.36
CA GLN A 20 18.34 0.84 5.09
C GLN A 20 16.83 0.97 5.29
N VAL A 21 16.28 0.38 6.35
CA VAL A 21 14.87 0.54 6.70
C VAL A 21 14.60 1.97 7.18
N GLU A 22 15.49 2.54 7.99
CA GLU A 22 15.38 3.92 8.46
C GLU A 22 15.47 4.93 7.31
N TYR A 23 16.38 4.75 6.37
CA TYR A 23 16.48 5.59 5.17
C TYR A 23 15.24 5.48 4.28
N ALA A 24 14.65 4.29 4.18
CA ALA A 24 13.40 4.11 3.46
C ALA A 24 12.24 4.84 4.17
N MET A 25 12.17 4.80 5.50
CA MET A 25 11.17 5.54 6.27
C MET A 25 11.33 7.05 6.12
N GLU A 26 12.56 7.55 6.11
CA GLU A 26 12.86 8.97 5.87
C GLU A 26 12.45 9.38 4.46
N ALA A 27 12.78 8.58 3.44
CA ALA A 27 12.38 8.87 2.07
C ALA A 27 10.85 8.92 1.89
N ILE A 28 10.10 8.06 2.60
CA ILE A 28 8.64 8.04 2.57
C ILE A 28 8.04 9.22 3.35
N SER A 29 8.74 9.76 4.36
CA SER A 29 8.26 10.92 5.13
C SER A 29 8.08 12.18 4.27
N HIS A 30 8.81 12.28 3.15
CA HIS A 30 8.70 13.38 2.18
C HIS A 30 7.60 13.15 1.12
N ALA A 31 6.91 12.02 1.16
CA ALA A 31 5.80 11.76 0.25
C ALA A 31 4.56 12.55 0.65
N GLY A 32 3.74 12.93 -0.34
CA GLY A 32 2.47 13.59 -0.07
C GLY A 32 1.52 12.71 0.74
N THR A 33 0.72 13.34 1.57
CA THR A 33 -0.16 12.69 2.54
C THR A 33 -1.25 11.85 1.89
N ALA A 34 -1.54 10.70 2.49
CA ALA A 34 -2.70 9.87 2.20
C ALA A 34 -3.41 9.50 3.51
N LEU A 35 -4.72 9.73 3.56
CA LEU A 35 -5.58 9.46 4.70
C LEU A 35 -6.60 8.39 4.36
N GLY A 36 -6.87 7.50 5.31
CA GLY A 36 -7.94 6.53 5.22
C GLY A 36 -8.71 6.45 6.55
N ILE A 37 -10.00 6.68 6.49
CA ILE A 37 -10.89 6.66 7.65
C ILE A 37 -11.94 5.59 7.43
N LEU A 38 -12.06 4.68 8.38
CA LEU A 38 -13.13 3.68 8.44
C LEU A 38 -14.27 4.24 9.32
N ALA A 39 -15.43 4.45 8.72
CA ALA A 39 -16.67 4.81 9.40
C ALA A 39 -17.60 3.60 9.53
N SER A 40 -18.74 3.77 10.21
CA SER A 40 -19.73 2.71 10.39
C SER A 40 -20.42 2.28 9.11
N ASP A 41 -20.51 3.17 8.15
CA ASP A 41 -21.25 3.03 6.89
C ASP A 41 -20.34 2.95 5.66
N GLY A 42 -19.01 3.14 5.83
CA GLY A 42 -18.10 3.08 4.70
C GLY A 42 -16.66 3.46 5.01
N ILE A 43 -15.86 3.59 3.95
CA ILE A 43 -14.48 4.03 4.04
C ILE A 43 -14.30 5.27 3.19
N VAL A 44 -13.63 6.28 3.75
CA VAL A 44 -13.18 7.47 3.03
C VAL A 44 -11.67 7.41 2.85
N LEU A 45 -11.22 7.51 1.61
CA LEU A 45 -9.82 7.70 1.26
C LEU A 45 -9.61 9.11 0.74
N ALA A 46 -8.61 9.80 1.23
CA ALA A 46 -8.22 11.12 0.75
C ALA A 46 -6.72 11.19 0.54
N CYS A 47 -6.30 11.85 -0.53
CA CYS A 47 -4.89 12.02 -0.86
C CYS A 47 -4.59 13.46 -1.22
N GLU A 48 -3.42 13.92 -0.79
CA GLU A 48 -2.88 15.20 -1.20
C GLU A 48 -2.54 15.17 -2.70
N LYS A 49 -3.03 16.15 -3.45
CA LYS A 49 -2.72 16.37 -4.86
C LYS A 49 -1.73 17.52 -4.98
N LYS A 50 -0.52 17.22 -5.46
CA LYS A 50 0.49 18.26 -5.71
C LYS A 50 0.35 18.76 -7.16
N ILE A 51 0.02 20.04 -7.33
CA ILE A 51 -0.03 20.69 -8.63
C ILE A 51 1.37 21.23 -8.94
N THR A 52 2.04 20.66 -9.93
CA THR A 52 3.42 21.01 -10.28
C THR A 52 3.48 22.27 -11.17
N SER A 53 2.49 22.49 -12.00
CA SER A 53 2.43 23.67 -12.88
C SER A 53 0.99 24.16 -13.05
N LYS A 54 0.81 25.48 -12.98
CA LYS A 54 -0.50 26.12 -13.23
C LYS A 54 -0.88 26.15 -14.72
N LEU A 55 0.08 25.89 -15.60
CA LEU A 55 -0.12 25.88 -17.05
C LEU A 55 -0.58 24.53 -17.59
N LEU A 56 -0.41 23.46 -16.81
CA LEU A 56 -0.88 22.13 -17.18
C LEU A 56 -2.32 21.94 -16.72
N GLU A 57 -3.14 21.36 -17.57
CA GLU A 57 -4.49 20.97 -17.20
C GLU A 57 -4.43 20.00 -16.01
N PRO A 58 -5.10 20.29 -14.89
CA PRO A 58 -5.06 19.41 -13.73
C PRO A 58 -5.73 18.08 -14.09
N GLN A 59 -4.99 17.00 -13.96
CA GLN A 59 -5.53 15.66 -14.16
C GLN A 59 -6.73 15.42 -13.24
N LYS A 60 -7.86 15.00 -13.79
CA LYS A 60 -9.09 14.72 -13.03
C LYS A 60 -8.92 13.47 -12.13
N LYS A 61 -8.05 12.54 -12.53
CA LYS A 61 -7.77 11.32 -11.77
C LYS A 61 -6.66 11.57 -10.75
N SER A 62 -6.79 10.96 -9.56
CA SER A 62 -5.75 10.99 -8.55
C SER A 62 -4.60 10.06 -8.96
N GLU A 63 -3.37 10.55 -8.89
CA GLU A 63 -2.17 9.77 -9.14
C GLU A 63 -1.80 8.85 -7.95
N LYS A 64 -2.52 8.95 -6.84
CA LYS A 64 -2.22 8.25 -5.58
C LYS A 64 -3.31 7.30 -5.13
N MET A 65 -4.49 7.33 -5.76
CA MET A 65 -5.58 6.43 -5.44
C MET A 65 -5.88 5.55 -6.63
N TYR A 66 -5.91 4.25 -6.39
CA TYR A 66 -6.09 3.24 -7.42
C TYR A 66 -7.17 2.25 -7.00
N MET A 67 -8.00 1.85 -7.96
CA MET A 67 -8.85 0.68 -7.81
C MET A 67 -8.04 -0.56 -8.17
N ILE A 68 -8.04 -1.53 -7.28
CA ILE A 68 -7.44 -2.85 -7.51
C ILE A 68 -8.50 -3.79 -8.09
N ASP A 69 -9.66 -3.85 -7.46
CA ASP A 69 -10.85 -4.57 -7.90
C ASP A 69 -12.10 -3.76 -7.50
N GLU A 70 -13.30 -4.20 -7.90
CA GLU A 70 -14.57 -3.52 -7.63
C GLU A 70 -14.80 -3.21 -6.14
N HIS A 71 -14.31 -4.10 -5.25
CA HIS A 71 -14.46 -4.00 -3.81
C HIS A 71 -13.18 -3.54 -3.08
N VAL A 72 -12.09 -3.25 -3.79
CA VAL A 72 -10.79 -2.88 -3.20
C VAL A 72 -10.23 -1.63 -3.84
N ALA A 73 -10.03 -0.61 -3.02
CA ALA A 73 -9.29 0.58 -3.38
C ALA A 73 -8.01 0.69 -2.53
N CYS A 74 -6.96 1.27 -3.09
CA CYS A 74 -5.74 1.56 -2.36
C CYS A 74 -5.31 3.02 -2.52
N ALA A 75 -4.64 3.53 -1.49
CA ALA A 75 -3.98 4.82 -1.50
C ALA A 75 -2.46 4.60 -1.34
N VAL A 76 -1.68 5.34 -2.11
CA VAL A 76 -0.23 5.24 -2.16
C VAL A 76 0.40 6.46 -1.50
N ALA A 77 1.38 6.20 -0.63
CA ALA A 77 2.29 7.22 -0.13
C ALA A 77 3.73 6.69 -0.29
N GLY A 78 4.53 7.34 -1.14
CA GLY A 78 5.88 6.92 -1.46
C GLY A 78 6.24 7.20 -2.92
N ILE A 79 7.09 6.34 -3.49
CA ILE A 79 7.52 6.44 -4.89
C ILE A 79 6.45 5.82 -5.78
N THR A 80 5.76 6.64 -6.56
CA THR A 80 4.61 6.23 -7.40
C THR A 80 5.00 5.18 -8.44
N ALA A 81 6.20 5.27 -9.01
CA ALA A 81 6.67 4.32 -10.00
C ALA A 81 6.74 2.88 -9.44
N ASP A 82 7.30 2.73 -8.24
CA ASP A 82 7.39 1.43 -7.55
C ASP A 82 6.00 0.93 -7.14
N ALA A 83 5.13 1.83 -6.71
CA ALA A 83 3.76 1.50 -6.34
C ALA A 83 2.95 0.92 -7.51
N ASN A 84 3.14 1.43 -8.73
CA ASN A 84 2.46 0.94 -9.92
C ASN A 84 2.76 -0.54 -10.20
N ILE A 85 3.97 -1.00 -9.92
CA ILE A 85 4.33 -2.41 -10.06
C ILE A 85 3.51 -3.28 -9.11
N LEU A 86 3.45 -2.88 -7.83
CA LEU A 86 2.68 -3.60 -6.80
C LEU A 86 1.18 -3.56 -7.06
N ILE A 87 0.65 -2.45 -7.57
CA ILE A 87 -0.76 -2.31 -7.92
C ILE A 87 -1.13 -3.24 -9.07
N ASN A 88 -0.33 -3.28 -10.12
CA ASN A 88 -0.59 -4.17 -11.26
C ASN A 88 -0.52 -5.63 -10.85
N MET A 89 0.41 -5.98 -9.98
CA MET A 89 0.50 -7.32 -9.41
C MET A 89 -0.72 -7.66 -8.56
N ALA A 90 -1.15 -6.76 -7.69
CA ALA A 90 -2.36 -6.95 -6.88
C ALA A 90 -3.61 -7.15 -7.74
N ARG A 91 -3.76 -6.40 -8.84
CA ARG A 91 -4.83 -6.59 -9.82
C ARG A 91 -4.80 -7.97 -10.46
N LEU A 92 -3.61 -8.43 -10.86
CA LEU A 92 -3.44 -9.78 -11.41
C LEU A 92 -3.80 -10.87 -10.40
N HIS A 93 -3.42 -10.72 -9.13
CA HIS A 93 -3.79 -11.65 -8.08
C HIS A 93 -5.31 -11.69 -7.85
N ALA A 94 -5.96 -10.54 -7.78
CA ALA A 94 -7.40 -10.45 -7.63
C ALA A 94 -8.15 -11.15 -8.78
N GLN A 95 -7.70 -10.92 -10.02
CA GLN A 95 -8.32 -11.54 -11.21
C GLN A 95 -8.05 -13.05 -11.30
N ARG A 96 -6.86 -13.52 -10.94
CA ARG A 96 -6.54 -14.95 -10.89
C ARG A 96 -7.39 -15.67 -9.84
N TYR A 97 -7.60 -15.07 -8.69
CA TYR A 97 -8.45 -15.61 -7.64
C TYR A 97 -9.90 -15.72 -8.15
N ARG A 98 -10.43 -14.62 -8.73
CA ARG A 98 -11.78 -14.59 -9.30
C ARG A 98 -11.97 -15.63 -10.41
N PHE A 99 -10.96 -15.84 -11.24
CA PHE A 99 -11.01 -16.88 -12.28
C PHE A 99 -11.06 -18.29 -11.69
N ALA A 100 -10.27 -18.56 -10.65
CA ALA A 100 -10.17 -19.88 -10.04
C ALA A 100 -11.38 -20.25 -9.17
N TYR A 101 -11.91 -19.29 -8.41
CA TYR A 101 -12.93 -19.52 -7.39
C TYR A 101 -14.30 -18.93 -7.75
N GLN A 102 -14.42 -18.18 -8.85
CA GLN A 102 -15.66 -17.51 -9.31
C GLN A 102 -16.26 -16.55 -8.26
N GLU A 103 -15.44 -16.03 -7.37
CA GLU A 103 -15.80 -15.08 -6.33
C GLU A 103 -14.73 -14.00 -6.14
N PRO A 104 -15.06 -12.82 -5.60
CA PRO A 104 -14.08 -11.78 -5.31
C PRO A 104 -13.08 -12.25 -4.26
N GLN A 105 -11.80 -11.93 -4.46
CA GLN A 105 -10.77 -12.28 -3.49
C GLN A 105 -11.00 -11.54 -2.16
N PRO A 106 -10.98 -12.22 -1.00
CA PRO A 106 -11.01 -11.59 0.30
C PRO A 106 -9.85 -10.58 0.47
N VAL A 107 -10.17 -9.39 0.97
CA VAL A 107 -9.19 -8.30 1.08
C VAL A 107 -8.00 -8.70 1.98
N GLU A 108 -8.25 -9.50 3.01
CA GLU A 108 -7.21 -10.00 3.92
C GLU A 108 -6.16 -10.81 3.16
N GLN A 109 -6.60 -11.74 2.31
CA GLN A 109 -5.70 -12.57 1.50
C GLN A 109 -4.93 -11.73 0.46
N LEU A 110 -5.58 -10.74 -0.14
CA LEU A 110 -4.91 -9.83 -1.08
C LEU A 110 -3.83 -9.03 -0.38
N VAL A 111 -4.12 -8.52 0.83
CA VAL A 111 -3.16 -7.76 1.64
C VAL A 111 -1.98 -8.64 2.08
N GLU A 112 -2.24 -9.87 2.49
CA GLU A 112 -1.21 -10.84 2.87
C GLU A 112 -0.25 -11.10 1.69
N ARG A 113 -0.78 -11.41 0.50
CA ARG A 113 0.01 -11.56 -0.72
C ARG A 113 0.86 -10.33 -1.03
N LEU A 114 0.26 -9.15 -0.93
CA LEU A 114 0.97 -7.90 -1.17
C LEU A 114 2.09 -7.66 -0.14
N CYS A 115 1.86 -8.05 1.11
CA CYS A 115 2.88 -7.98 2.16
C CYS A 115 4.02 -8.97 1.92
N ASP A 116 3.73 -10.18 1.47
CA ASP A 116 4.73 -11.18 1.11
C ASP A 116 5.64 -10.67 0.00
N GLU A 117 5.06 -10.10 -1.05
CA GLU A 117 5.84 -9.49 -2.13
C GLU A 117 6.72 -8.34 -1.64
N LYS A 118 6.20 -7.48 -0.78
CA LYS A 118 7.00 -6.41 -0.18
C LYS A 118 8.12 -6.94 0.70
N GLN A 119 7.89 -8.04 1.39
CA GLN A 119 8.89 -8.69 2.24
C GLN A 119 10.08 -9.21 1.42
N LEU A 120 9.87 -9.69 0.21
CA LEU A 120 10.95 -10.13 -0.68
C LEU A 120 11.97 -9.02 -0.94
N TYR A 121 11.53 -7.78 -1.09
CA TYR A 121 12.40 -6.63 -1.35
C TYR A 121 13.27 -6.23 -0.14
N THR A 122 12.96 -6.68 1.05
CA THR A 122 13.82 -6.46 2.23
C THR A 122 15.07 -7.34 2.18
N GLN A 123 15.00 -8.50 1.51
CA GLN A 123 16.09 -9.45 1.42
C GLN A 123 16.86 -9.34 0.10
N TYR A 124 16.19 -9.07 -1.03
CA TYR A 124 16.76 -9.10 -2.38
C TYR A 124 16.92 -7.74 -3.07
N GLY A 125 16.56 -6.64 -2.40
CA GLY A 125 16.70 -5.29 -2.94
C GLY A 125 15.78 -4.31 -2.21
N GLY A 126 16.25 -3.13 -1.86
CA GLY A 126 15.57 -2.20 -0.97
C GLY A 126 14.10 -1.91 -1.31
N ALA A 127 13.24 -2.12 -0.36
CA ALA A 127 11.82 -1.77 -0.44
C ALA A 127 11.63 -0.26 -0.37
N ARG A 128 11.17 0.36 -1.44
CA ARG A 128 10.91 1.82 -1.50
C ARG A 128 9.45 2.20 -1.69
N ALA A 129 8.51 1.26 -1.75
CA ALA A 129 7.10 1.57 -1.90
C ALA A 129 6.24 0.76 -0.94
N ALA A 130 5.45 1.42 -0.14
CA ALA A 130 4.47 0.79 0.72
C ALA A 130 3.07 1.30 0.39
N PRO A 131 2.30 0.67 -0.52
CA PRO A 131 0.89 0.94 -0.62
C PRO A 131 0.18 0.45 0.65
N ARG A 132 -0.65 1.29 1.25
CA ARG A 132 -1.57 0.87 2.31
C ARG A 132 -2.92 0.53 1.68
N ALA A 133 -3.24 -0.75 1.59
CA ALA A 133 -4.59 -1.20 1.28
C ALA A 133 -5.42 -1.27 2.57
N ARG A 134 -6.60 -0.65 2.59
CA ARG A 134 -7.59 -0.82 3.66
C ARG A 134 -8.90 -1.35 3.09
N ARG A 135 -9.50 -2.24 3.86
CA ARG A 135 -10.75 -2.95 3.55
C ARG A 135 -11.96 -2.02 3.65
N ALA A 136 -12.85 -2.12 2.66
CA ALA A 136 -14.25 -1.73 2.85
C ALA A 136 -14.97 -2.81 3.68
N PRO A 137 -15.83 -2.45 4.66
CA PRO A 137 -16.65 -3.43 5.32
C PRO A 137 -17.61 -4.08 4.31
N PRO A 138 -17.88 -5.40 4.42
CA PRO A 138 -18.84 -6.05 3.55
C PRO A 138 -20.22 -5.41 3.70
N PRO A 139 -20.95 -5.19 2.58
CA PRO A 139 -22.32 -4.76 2.66
C PRO A 139 -23.13 -5.88 3.34
N GLY A 140 -23.65 -5.64 4.55
CA GLY A 140 -24.58 -6.55 5.20
C GLY A 140 -24.22 -7.09 6.58
N ASP A 141 -23.07 -6.76 7.17
CA ASP A 141 -22.80 -7.15 8.56
C ASP A 141 -23.39 -6.12 9.56
N ALA A 142 -24.73 -5.93 9.44
CA ALA A 142 -25.52 -5.27 10.45
C ALA A 142 -25.68 -6.23 11.64
N ARG A 143 -24.80 -6.08 12.64
CA ARG A 143 -25.01 -6.38 14.05
C ARG A 143 -25.74 -7.70 14.36
N ARG A 144 -25.01 -8.78 14.56
CA ARG A 144 -25.49 -9.79 15.49
C ARG A 144 -25.32 -9.23 16.91
N PRO A 145 -26.42 -9.12 17.71
CA PRO A 145 -26.32 -8.75 19.12
C PRO A 145 -25.50 -9.83 19.86
N ARG A 146 -24.51 -9.43 20.65
CA ARG A 146 -23.80 -10.33 21.55
C ARG A 146 -24.80 -10.90 22.55
N PRO A 147 -24.87 -12.22 22.76
CA PRO A 147 -25.63 -12.80 23.85
C PRO A 147 -25.03 -12.32 25.18
N ARG A 148 -25.90 -11.99 26.14
CA ARG A 148 -25.55 -11.63 27.52
C ARG A 148 -25.03 -12.85 28.29
#